data_ec377a607fe88c1c5510468bc8d2dfe7
#
_entry.id   ec377a607fe88c1c5510468bc8d2dfe7
#
_cell.length_a   1.000
_cell.length_b   1.000
_cell.length_c   1.000
_cell.angle_alpha   90.00
_cell.angle_beta   90.00
_cell.angle_gamma   90.00
#
_symmetry.space_group_name_H-M   'P 1'
#
loop_
_entity.id
_entity.type
_entity.pdbx_description
1 polymer ?
#
loop_
_entity_poly.entity_id
_entity_poly.type
_entity_poly.pdbx_seq_one_letter_code
_entity_poly.pdbx_strand_id
1 'polypeptide(L)'
;MRLLREETLGLEQSEFASVVGVAPKTVSDWERGDITLKRARVAEIAAEPGIPPQLVDVAFEMLDVLRNREDPDRPLPVPLTVPAVLVRSAAESWKITLETLDEAVLAAQVKADRRRARATWAKIKPLGFEERQLAIERVPGFATWALAELLGERSLDAAPEKPKRALAFGQLALAAAEIAPGSPKFREHVMAHARARIGNAHRVAGLLHDGELAFLEARRLWPVGEPSPGKILSEARLFDLEASLRRDQRLFPKALALVDEALVLTPEGTARGRLFLKQSSIFEQQGDPEKSLESLDRAMSFLGEGCTPRLRMLAHLLMALNFDHLGRHEEALAVIPVACELAAEAGSRSNLDRLLWLRARAWSAIGHGGDAVGALEQVHEGFRRRGQSHDQALAGLELAALYLDEGRTVQTRELARKLEVVFRSMGIKREQLSAVWLFLESAEREAATAELARQAAASFRAFRHLR
;
A
#
# COMPACT_ATOMS: atom_id res chain seq x y z
N MET A 1 32.64 24.29 -18.02
CA MET A 1 31.30 23.62 -18.13
C MET A 1 31.43 22.14 -18.39
N ARG A 2 32.27 21.70 -19.34
CA ARG A 2 32.45 20.25 -19.62
C ARG A 2 32.89 19.44 -18.41
N LEU A 3 33.89 19.92 -17.64
CA LEU A 3 34.34 19.29 -16.39
C LEU A 3 33.21 19.19 -15.36
N LEU A 4 32.38 20.23 -15.23
CA LEU A 4 31.23 20.23 -14.34
C LEU A 4 30.20 19.17 -14.76
N ARG A 5 29.90 19.06 -16.05
CA ARG A 5 28.91 18.14 -16.56
C ARG A 5 29.39 16.68 -16.61
N GLU A 6 30.55 16.42 -17.26
CA GLU A 6 31.04 15.06 -17.49
C GLU A 6 31.71 14.47 -16.24
N GLU A 7 32.67 15.20 -15.66
CA GLU A 7 33.51 14.68 -14.58
C GLU A 7 32.87 14.81 -13.21
N THR A 8 32.01 15.84 -13.03
CA THR A 8 31.37 16.08 -11.72
C THR A 8 29.98 15.48 -11.65
N LEU A 9 29.19 15.61 -12.72
CA LEU A 9 27.77 15.21 -12.73
C LEU A 9 27.50 13.96 -13.56
N GLY A 10 28.43 13.51 -14.39
CA GLY A 10 28.26 12.32 -15.25
C GLY A 10 27.09 12.41 -16.24
N LEU A 11 26.66 13.64 -16.59
CA LEU A 11 25.45 13.89 -17.38
C LEU A 11 25.77 14.08 -18.87
N GLU A 12 24.88 13.62 -19.72
CA GLU A 12 24.88 13.98 -21.15
C GLU A 12 24.46 15.45 -21.33
N GLN A 13 24.85 16.08 -22.47
CA GLN A 13 24.54 17.50 -22.73
C GLN A 13 23.05 17.83 -22.65
N SER A 14 22.20 16.92 -23.13
CA SER A 14 20.74 17.07 -23.09
C SER A 14 20.16 16.97 -21.66
N GLU A 15 20.74 16.12 -20.83
CA GLU A 15 20.34 15.96 -19.43
C GLU A 15 20.75 17.16 -18.60
N PHE A 16 21.99 17.61 -18.75
CA PHE A 16 22.49 18.81 -18.09
C PHE A 16 21.70 20.05 -18.51
N ALA A 17 21.39 20.20 -19.80
CA ALA A 17 20.55 21.28 -20.32
C ALA A 17 19.16 21.32 -19.65
N SER A 18 18.58 20.15 -19.42
CA SER A 18 17.29 20.02 -18.71
C SER A 18 17.37 20.40 -17.24
N VAL A 19 18.48 20.06 -16.56
CA VAL A 19 18.73 20.41 -15.15
C VAL A 19 18.86 21.91 -14.96
N VAL A 20 19.65 22.56 -15.83
CA VAL A 20 19.93 24.02 -15.72
C VAL A 20 18.94 24.90 -16.50
N GLY A 21 17.91 24.33 -17.07
CA GLY A 21 16.82 25.05 -17.72
C GLY A 21 17.17 25.75 -19.04
N VAL A 22 18.15 25.22 -19.79
CA VAL A 22 18.60 25.78 -21.08
C VAL A 22 18.44 24.79 -22.23
N ALA A 23 18.62 25.26 -23.49
CA ALA A 23 18.63 24.36 -24.63
C ALA A 23 19.96 23.57 -24.71
N PRO A 24 19.97 22.30 -25.18
CA PRO A 24 21.18 21.49 -25.33
C PRO A 24 22.27 22.18 -26.17
N LYS A 25 21.87 22.95 -27.22
CA LYS A 25 22.78 23.76 -28.03
C LYS A 25 23.53 24.79 -27.21
N THR A 26 22.90 25.40 -26.21
CA THR A 26 23.52 26.39 -25.33
C THR A 26 24.62 25.75 -24.51
N VAL A 27 24.41 24.52 -24.00
CA VAL A 27 25.44 23.76 -23.28
C VAL A 27 26.62 23.45 -24.20
N SER A 28 26.35 23.02 -25.43
CA SER A 28 27.39 22.78 -26.44
C SER A 28 28.21 24.05 -26.76
N ASP A 29 27.55 25.20 -26.86
CA ASP A 29 28.20 26.50 -27.15
C ASP A 29 29.11 26.94 -25.95
N TRP A 30 28.69 26.64 -24.70
CA TRP A 30 29.50 26.84 -23.50
C TRP A 30 30.73 25.93 -23.44
N GLU A 31 30.59 24.70 -23.86
CA GLU A 31 31.68 23.70 -23.82
C GLU A 31 32.72 23.89 -24.91
N ARG A 32 32.30 24.41 -26.08
CA ARG A 32 33.22 24.79 -27.16
C ARG A 32 33.92 26.14 -26.95
N GLY A 33 33.45 26.90 -25.97
CA GLY A 33 33.97 28.24 -25.70
C GLY A 33 33.40 29.32 -26.59
N ASP A 34 32.38 29.03 -27.40
CA ASP A 34 31.69 30.00 -28.27
C ASP A 34 30.98 31.08 -27.43
N ILE A 35 30.60 30.72 -26.20
CA ILE A 35 30.04 31.62 -25.19
C ILE A 35 30.91 31.51 -23.93
N THR A 36 31.62 32.57 -23.57
CA THR A 36 32.41 32.62 -22.34
C THR A 36 31.52 33.00 -21.17
N LEU A 37 31.42 32.07 -20.20
CA LEU A 37 30.68 32.29 -18.97
C LEU A 37 31.54 33.01 -17.91
N LYS A 38 30.98 34.06 -17.33
CA LYS A 38 31.56 34.70 -16.15
C LYS A 38 31.46 33.81 -14.91
N ARG A 39 32.44 33.90 -13.99
CA ARG A 39 32.50 33.12 -12.71
C ARG A 39 31.16 33.11 -11.95
N ALA A 40 30.53 34.30 -11.82
CA ALA A 40 29.22 34.41 -11.16
C ALA A 40 28.12 33.58 -11.86
N ARG A 41 28.11 33.55 -13.23
CA ARG A 41 27.11 32.77 -13.98
C ARG A 41 27.36 31.26 -13.86
N VAL A 42 28.62 30.83 -13.77
CA VAL A 42 28.95 29.43 -13.53
C VAL A 42 28.51 29.03 -12.11
N ALA A 43 28.66 29.92 -11.12
CA ALA A 43 28.20 29.67 -9.75
C ALA A 43 26.67 29.57 -9.67
N GLU A 44 25.92 30.41 -10.40
CA GLU A 44 24.45 30.33 -10.50
C GLU A 44 24.02 29.01 -11.15
N ILE A 45 24.64 28.63 -12.27
CA ILE A 45 24.36 27.35 -12.96
C ILE A 45 24.71 26.15 -12.07
N ALA A 46 25.78 26.22 -11.31
CA ALA A 46 26.20 25.18 -10.39
C ALA A 46 25.30 25.08 -9.15
N ALA A 47 24.65 26.18 -8.75
CA ALA A 47 23.71 26.20 -7.63
C ALA A 47 22.39 25.45 -7.94
N GLU A 48 21.95 25.42 -9.19
CA GLU A 48 20.74 24.66 -9.61
C GLU A 48 20.84 23.16 -9.25
N PRO A 49 21.95 22.47 -9.57
CA PRO A 49 22.16 21.10 -9.11
C PRO A 49 22.68 21.02 -7.65
N GLY A 50 22.75 22.12 -6.89
CA GLY A 50 23.11 22.12 -5.46
C GLY A 50 24.61 22.20 -5.15
N ILE A 51 25.46 22.58 -6.12
CA ILE A 51 26.91 22.73 -5.93
C ILE A 51 27.20 24.01 -5.14
N PRO A 52 27.90 23.95 -3.99
CA PRO A 52 28.24 25.13 -3.23
C PRO A 52 29.11 26.15 -4.01
N PRO A 53 28.82 27.46 -3.95
CA PRO A 53 29.58 28.49 -4.65
C PRO A 53 31.07 28.44 -4.37
N GLN A 54 31.47 28.05 -3.15
CA GLN A 54 32.87 27.94 -2.73
C GLN A 54 33.66 26.91 -3.57
N LEU A 55 33.01 25.86 -4.05
CA LEU A 55 33.66 24.86 -4.89
C LEU A 55 33.89 25.36 -6.32
N VAL A 56 32.97 26.20 -6.83
CA VAL A 56 33.17 26.90 -8.10
C VAL A 56 34.34 27.84 -7.99
N ASP A 57 34.48 28.53 -6.86
CA ASP A 57 35.59 29.43 -6.60
C ASP A 57 36.94 28.70 -6.56
N VAL A 58 37.05 27.58 -5.85
CA VAL A 58 38.23 26.72 -5.83
C VAL A 58 38.61 26.20 -7.22
N ALA A 59 37.62 25.77 -8.01
CA ALA A 59 37.83 25.28 -9.36
C ALA A 59 38.39 26.38 -10.29
N PHE A 60 37.92 27.62 -10.17
CA PHE A 60 38.45 28.74 -10.93
C PHE A 60 39.87 29.10 -10.50
N GLU A 61 40.18 29.09 -9.21
CA GLU A 61 41.54 29.34 -8.70
C GLU A 61 42.53 28.26 -9.17
N MET A 62 42.13 27.00 -9.17
CA MET A 62 42.92 25.89 -9.74
C MET A 62 43.15 26.07 -11.24
N LEU A 63 42.14 26.46 -11.99
CA LEU A 63 42.25 26.71 -13.44
C LEU A 63 43.16 27.91 -13.73
N ASP A 64 43.14 28.97 -12.91
CA ASP A 64 44.03 30.11 -13.03
C ASP A 64 45.49 29.76 -12.74
N VAL A 65 45.73 28.93 -11.73
CA VAL A 65 47.07 28.36 -11.42
C VAL A 65 47.57 27.49 -12.57
N LEU A 66 46.70 26.64 -13.16
CA LEU A 66 47.08 25.79 -14.30
C LEU A 66 47.31 26.60 -15.60
N ARG A 67 46.54 27.67 -15.83
CA ARG A 67 46.70 28.53 -17.01
C ARG A 67 47.96 29.39 -16.97
N ASN A 68 48.36 29.81 -15.81
CA ASN A 68 49.55 30.68 -15.63
C ASN A 68 50.85 29.88 -15.44
N ARG A 69 50.84 28.61 -15.76
CA ARG A 69 52.01 27.73 -15.69
C ARG A 69 52.90 27.96 -16.92
N GLU A 70 54.08 28.59 -16.71
CA GLU A 70 55.07 28.77 -17.78
C GLU A 70 55.83 27.49 -18.13
N ASP A 71 55.81 26.45 -17.24
CA ASP A 71 56.49 25.17 -17.43
C ASP A 71 55.62 24.01 -16.90
N PRO A 72 55.15 23.12 -17.78
CA PRO A 72 54.29 21.95 -17.38
C PRO A 72 54.98 20.96 -16.41
N ASP A 73 56.32 20.85 -16.48
CA ASP A 73 57.11 19.89 -15.70
C ASP A 73 57.62 20.44 -14.38
N ARG A 74 57.43 21.73 -14.09
CA ARG A 74 57.80 22.31 -12.83
C ARG A 74 56.87 21.85 -11.73
N PRO A 75 57.39 21.27 -10.60
CA PRO A 75 56.54 20.87 -9.48
C PRO A 75 55.77 22.09 -8.97
N LEU A 76 54.46 21.89 -8.72
CA LEU A 76 53.60 22.91 -8.16
C LEU A 76 54.29 23.50 -6.90
N PRO A 77 54.39 24.86 -6.75
CA PRO A 77 54.87 25.43 -5.54
C PRO A 77 53.92 25.04 -4.39
N VAL A 78 54.27 23.95 -3.71
CA VAL A 78 53.61 23.60 -2.47
C VAL A 78 54.26 24.42 -1.38
N PRO A 79 53.53 25.33 -0.77
CA PRO A 79 52.89 24.89 0.44
C PRO A 79 51.39 25.15 0.43
N LEU A 80 50.63 24.45 -0.34
CA LEU A 80 49.33 24.08 0.08
C LEU A 80 49.49 22.90 1.03
N THR A 81 50.01 23.16 2.22
CA THR A 81 49.64 22.38 3.39
C THR A 81 48.19 22.62 3.68
N VAL A 82 47.35 22.24 2.72
CA VAL A 82 45.97 21.94 3.00
C VAL A 82 46.08 20.70 3.88
N PRO A 83 45.75 20.78 5.18
CA PRO A 83 45.89 19.64 6.06
C PRO A 83 45.19 18.45 5.37
N ALA A 84 45.81 17.28 5.37
CA ALA A 84 45.24 16.06 4.73
C ALA A 84 43.80 15.80 5.20
N VAL A 85 43.41 16.31 6.36
CA VAL A 85 42.07 16.36 6.91
C VAL A 85 41.12 17.20 6.04
N LEU A 86 41.54 18.38 5.53
CA LEU A 86 40.67 19.22 4.67
C LEU A 86 40.50 18.64 3.29
N VAL A 87 41.51 17.97 2.74
CA VAL A 87 41.40 17.24 1.46
C VAL A 87 40.46 16.04 1.62
N ARG A 88 40.57 15.32 2.76
CA ARG A 88 39.68 14.17 3.03
C ARG A 88 38.25 14.61 3.30
N SER A 89 38.04 15.68 4.09
CA SER A 89 36.70 16.22 4.35
C SER A 89 36.08 16.84 3.09
N ALA A 90 36.85 17.46 2.22
CA ALA A 90 36.37 17.90 0.91
C ALA A 90 36.00 16.72 0.03
N ALA A 91 36.79 15.65 -0.04
CA ALA A 91 36.48 14.46 -0.81
C ALA A 91 35.25 13.71 -0.27
N GLU A 92 35.10 13.65 1.06
CA GLU A 92 33.88 13.07 1.67
C GLU A 92 32.65 13.95 1.41
N SER A 93 32.77 15.28 1.49
CA SER A 93 31.72 16.23 1.15
C SER A 93 31.33 16.13 -0.34
N TRP A 94 32.30 15.95 -1.22
CA TRP A 94 32.05 15.69 -2.66
C TRP A 94 31.31 14.40 -2.90
N LYS A 95 31.71 13.33 -2.22
CA LYS A 95 31.03 12.04 -2.36
C LYS A 95 29.58 12.12 -1.90
N ILE A 96 29.32 12.77 -0.76
CA ILE A 96 27.96 13.00 -0.25
C ILE A 96 27.17 13.90 -1.21
N THR A 97 27.79 14.93 -1.78
CA THR A 97 27.14 15.85 -2.73
C THR A 97 26.80 15.15 -4.05
N LEU A 98 27.69 14.30 -4.56
CA LEU A 98 27.44 13.49 -5.76
C LEU A 98 26.31 12.45 -5.53
N GLU A 99 26.33 11.76 -4.39
CA GLU A 99 25.29 10.79 -4.02
C GLU A 99 23.91 11.49 -3.88
N THR A 100 23.86 12.67 -3.26
CA THR A 100 22.60 13.46 -3.13
C THR A 100 22.12 14.03 -4.46
N LEU A 101 23.03 14.37 -5.37
CA LEU A 101 22.71 14.85 -6.72
C LEU A 101 22.15 13.73 -7.59
N ASP A 102 22.76 12.55 -7.57
CA ASP A 102 22.26 11.37 -8.25
C ASP A 102 20.88 10.97 -7.74
N GLU A 103 20.66 11.05 -6.43
CA GLU A 103 19.34 10.81 -5.85
C GLU A 103 18.31 11.87 -6.27
N ALA A 104 18.66 13.15 -6.35
CA ALA A 104 17.75 14.22 -6.77
C ALA A 104 17.39 14.10 -8.25
N VAL A 105 18.36 13.82 -9.11
CA VAL A 105 18.15 13.60 -10.56
C VAL A 105 17.26 12.38 -10.77
N LEU A 106 17.56 11.28 -10.09
CA LEU A 106 16.77 10.06 -10.16
C LEU A 106 15.33 10.32 -9.67
N ALA A 107 15.16 11.04 -8.57
CA ALA A 107 13.83 11.39 -8.04
C ALA A 107 13.03 12.24 -9.02
N ALA A 108 13.67 13.21 -9.69
CA ALA A 108 13.04 14.03 -10.72
C ALA A 108 12.62 13.19 -11.93
N GLN A 109 13.46 12.26 -12.37
CA GLN A 109 13.16 11.34 -13.46
C GLN A 109 12.02 10.38 -13.12
N VAL A 110 12.04 9.78 -11.93
CA VAL A 110 10.94 8.95 -11.42
C VAL A 110 9.62 9.70 -11.41
N LYS A 111 9.63 10.97 -10.95
CA LYS A 111 8.44 11.84 -10.97
C LYS A 111 7.95 12.11 -12.40
N ALA A 112 8.85 12.35 -13.33
CA ALA A 112 8.53 12.57 -14.74
C ALA A 112 7.94 11.31 -15.38
N ASP A 113 8.51 10.13 -15.12
CA ASP A 113 8.03 8.86 -15.64
C ASP A 113 6.63 8.52 -15.11
N ARG A 114 6.39 8.71 -13.83
CA ARG A 114 5.06 8.54 -13.21
C ARG A 114 4.03 9.52 -13.82
N ARG A 115 4.43 10.75 -14.16
CA ARG A 115 3.56 11.70 -14.86
C ARG A 115 3.23 11.24 -16.28
N ARG A 116 4.23 10.75 -17.02
CA ARG A 116 4.04 10.17 -18.37
C ARG A 116 3.12 8.95 -18.33
N ALA A 117 3.30 8.06 -17.35
CA ALA A 117 2.43 6.89 -17.15
C ALA A 117 0.95 7.28 -16.94
N ARG A 118 0.68 8.35 -16.17
CA ARG A 118 -0.69 8.88 -16.01
C ARG A 118 -1.26 9.39 -17.32
N ALA A 119 -0.47 10.08 -18.14
CA ALA A 119 -0.88 10.54 -19.46
C ALA A 119 -1.15 9.37 -20.42
N THR A 120 -0.29 8.35 -20.42
CA THR A 120 -0.49 7.11 -21.19
C THR A 120 -1.78 6.41 -20.75
N TRP A 121 -1.97 6.27 -19.45
CA TRP A 121 -3.20 5.68 -18.90
C TRP A 121 -4.46 6.44 -19.34
N ALA A 122 -4.45 7.77 -19.33
CA ALA A 122 -5.58 8.58 -19.78
C ALA A 122 -5.98 8.26 -21.23
N LYS A 123 -5.01 7.99 -22.10
CA LYS A 123 -5.22 7.62 -23.50
C LYS A 123 -5.85 6.22 -23.65
N ILE A 124 -5.37 5.23 -22.89
CA ILE A 124 -5.83 3.84 -23.02
C ILE A 124 -7.01 3.48 -22.10
N LYS A 125 -7.33 4.31 -21.11
CA LYS A 125 -8.43 4.08 -20.16
C LYS A 125 -9.80 3.84 -20.83
N PRO A 126 -10.19 4.53 -21.93
CA PRO A 126 -11.46 4.31 -22.62
C PRO A 126 -11.56 2.97 -23.34
N LEU A 127 -10.44 2.35 -23.69
CA LEU A 127 -10.36 1.12 -24.48
C LEU A 127 -10.84 -0.11 -23.71
N GLY A 128 -11.20 -1.18 -24.41
CA GLY A 128 -11.42 -2.51 -23.87
C GLY A 128 -10.14 -3.16 -23.32
N PHE A 129 -10.25 -4.30 -22.64
CA PHE A 129 -9.09 -4.96 -22.01
C PHE A 129 -8.04 -5.36 -23.06
N GLU A 130 -8.46 -6.08 -24.11
CA GLU A 130 -7.57 -6.55 -25.19
C GLU A 130 -6.94 -5.39 -25.97
N GLU A 131 -7.72 -4.35 -26.23
CA GLU A 131 -7.22 -3.15 -26.91
C GLU A 131 -6.17 -2.41 -26.06
N ARG A 132 -6.35 -2.37 -24.72
CA ARG A 132 -5.33 -1.81 -23.81
C ARG A 132 -4.05 -2.61 -23.84
N GLN A 133 -4.16 -3.93 -23.79
CA GLN A 133 -3.02 -4.83 -23.85
C GLN A 133 -2.28 -4.63 -25.18
N LEU A 134 -2.99 -4.64 -26.30
CA LEU A 134 -2.42 -4.41 -27.62
C LEU A 134 -1.75 -3.03 -27.73
N ALA A 135 -2.37 -1.99 -27.17
CA ALA A 135 -1.79 -0.64 -27.15
C ALA A 135 -0.49 -0.60 -26.34
N ILE A 136 -0.44 -1.28 -25.18
CA ILE A 136 0.76 -1.39 -24.35
C ILE A 136 1.88 -2.11 -25.13
N GLU A 137 1.55 -3.20 -25.82
CA GLU A 137 2.53 -4.03 -26.55
C GLU A 137 3.04 -3.39 -27.84
N ARG A 138 2.18 -2.64 -28.55
CA ARG A 138 2.46 -2.19 -29.93
C ARG A 138 2.83 -0.71 -30.04
N VAL A 139 2.38 0.14 -29.11
CA VAL A 139 2.67 1.59 -29.21
C VAL A 139 4.00 1.90 -28.52
N PRO A 140 5.01 2.39 -29.26
CA PRO A 140 6.30 2.72 -28.68
C PRO A 140 6.17 3.70 -27.50
N GLY A 141 6.87 3.41 -26.41
CA GLY A 141 6.91 4.25 -25.21
C GLY A 141 5.69 4.13 -24.28
N PHE A 142 4.72 3.23 -24.56
CA PHE A 142 3.63 2.96 -23.62
C PHE A 142 4.06 1.97 -22.54
N ALA A 143 4.76 0.90 -22.89
CA ALA A 143 5.26 -0.08 -21.93
C ALA A 143 6.44 0.52 -21.15
N THR A 144 6.19 0.90 -19.91
CA THR A 144 7.20 1.45 -18.99
C THR A 144 6.99 0.88 -17.59
N TRP A 145 8.06 0.87 -16.79
CA TRP A 145 8.00 0.48 -15.38
C TRP A 145 6.95 1.33 -14.61
N ALA A 146 6.86 2.61 -14.90
CA ALA A 146 5.93 3.52 -14.24
C ALA A 146 4.46 3.26 -14.64
N LEU A 147 4.20 2.79 -15.87
CA LEU A 147 2.86 2.34 -16.25
C LEU A 147 2.52 1.02 -15.55
N ALA A 148 3.47 0.07 -15.48
CA ALA A 148 3.28 -1.18 -14.73
C ALA A 148 2.99 -0.91 -13.24
N GLU A 149 3.72 0.02 -12.60
CA GLU A 149 3.48 0.48 -11.23
C GLU A 149 2.06 1.05 -11.09
N LEU A 150 1.68 2.00 -11.96
CA LEU A 150 0.35 2.64 -11.94
C LEU A 150 -0.80 1.62 -12.09
N LEU A 151 -0.66 0.67 -13.01
CA LEU A 151 -1.65 -0.39 -13.21
C LEU A 151 -1.70 -1.33 -11.99
N GLY A 152 -0.54 -1.63 -11.39
CA GLY A 152 -0.43 -2.37 -10.15
C GLY A 152 -1.14 -1.69 -8.97
N GLU A 153 -1.02 -0.37 -8.80
CA GLU A 153 -1.76 0.38 -7.78
C GLU A 153 -3.28 0.35 -8.04
N ARG A 154 -3.71 0.48 -9.31
CA ARG A 154 -5.12 0.33 -9.69
C ARG A 154 -5.66 -1.07 -9.44
N SER A 155 -4.82 -2.09 -9.56
CA SER A 155 -5.18 -3.46 -9.15
C SER A 155 -5.48 -3.52 -7.66
N LEU A 156 -4.65 -2.91 -6.82
CA LEU A 156 -4.88 -2.85 -5.36
C LEU A 156 -6.16 -2.09 -4.99
N ASP A 157 -6.40 -0.96 -5.64
CA ASP A 157 -7.60 -0.14 -5.40
C ASP A 157 -8.89 -0.89 -5.78
N ALA A 158 -8.85 -1.66 -6.88
CA ALA A 158 -10.00 -2.42 -7.35
C ALA A 158 -10.25 -3.70 -6.55
N ALA A 159 -9.23 -4.28 -5.93
CA ALA A 159 -9.28 -5.61 -5.34
C ALA A 159 -10.42 -5.82 -4.32
N PRO A 160 -10.71 -4.90 -3.37
CA PRO A 160 -11.74 -5.13 -2.36
C PRO A 160 -13.16 -5.27 -2.90
N GLU A 161 -13.47 -4.56 -4.00
CA GLU A 161 -14.84 -4.51 -4.54
C GLU A 161 -15.01 -5.28 -5.85
N LYS A 162 -13.95 -5.33 -6.66
CA LYS A 162 -13.98 -5.86 -8.03
C LYS A 162 -12.76 -6.73 -8.33
N PRO A 163 -12.65 -7.93 -7.72
CA PRO A 163 -11.46 -8.79 -7.86
C PRO A 163 -11.11 -9.15 -9.32
N LYS A 164 -12.11 -9.38 -10.17
CA LYS A 164 -11.90 -9.62 -11.61
C LYS A 164 -11.23 -8.43 -12.32
N ARG A 165 -11.62 -7.20 -11.95
CA ARG A 165 -11.00 -5.98 -12.49
C ARG A 165 -9.59 -5.78 -11.94
N ALA A 166 -9.36 -6.13 -10.68
CA ALA A 166 -8.03 -6.12 -10.08
C ALA A 166 -7.08 -7.06 -10.83
N LEU A 167 -7.53 -8.27 -11.12
CA LEU A 167 -6.77 -9.24 -11.90
C LEU A 167 -6.42 -8.69 -13.29
N ALA A 168 -7.39 -8.12 -14.01
CA ALA A 168 -7.17 -7.50 -15.30
C ALA A 168 -6.11 -6.38 -15.26
N PHE A 169 -6.14 -5.53 -14.24
CA PHE A 169 -5.10 -4.52 -14.05
C PHE A 169 -3.73 -5.12 -13.75
N GLY A 170 -3.66 -6.20 -12.95
CA GLY A 170 -2.42 -6.93 -12.70
C GLY A 170 -1.83 -7.54 -13.97
N GLN A 171 -2.66 -8.10 -14.84
CA GLN A 171 -2.25 -8.65 -16.14
C GLN A 171 -1.72 -7.57 -17.08
N LEU A 172 -2.40 -6.42 -17.17
CA LEU A 172 -1.90 -5.27 -17.94
C LEU A 172 -0.58 -4.72 -17.39
N ALA A 173 -0.42 -4.72 -16.04
CA ALA A 173 0.84 -4.34 -15.40
C ALA A 173 1.98 -5.29 -15.79
N LEU A 174 1.70 -6.60 -15.85
CA LEU A 174 2.67 -7.60 -16.25
C LEU A 174 3.06 -7.43 -17.72
N ALA A 175 2.09 -7.26 -18.64
CA ALA A 175 2.36 -7.01 -20.05
C ALA A 175 3.24 -5.77 -20.25
N ALA A 176 2.99 -4.68 -19.49
CA ALA A 176 3.85 -3.50 -19.54
C ALA A 176 5.26 -3.79 -18.98
N ALA A 177 5.37 -4.62 -17.93
CA ALA A 177 6.64 -4.97 -17.30
C ALA A 177 7.54 -5.84 -18.20
N GLU A 178 6.97 -6.79 -18.93
CA GLU A 178 7.70 -7.75 -19.77
C GLU A 178 8.52 -7.09 -20.87
N ILE A 179 8.06 -5.95 -21.38
CA ILE A 179 8.70 -5.21 -22.47
C ILE A 179 9.18 -3.80 -22.04
N ALA A 180 9.14 -3.51 -20.73
CA ALA A 180 9.61 -2.23 -20.21
C ALA A 180 11.11 -2.02 -20.50
N PRO A 181 11.52 -0.80 -20.87
CA PRO A 181 12.94 -0.46 -21.01
C PRO A 181 13.69 -0.59 -19.69
N GLY A 182 14.96 -0.95 -19.77
CA GLY A 182 15.85 -1.08 -18.62
C GLY A 182 16.69 -2.33 -18.65
N SER A 183 17.55 -2.52 -17.63
CA SER A 183 18.35 -3.73 -17.50
C SER A 183 17.44 -4.97 -17.31
N PRO A 184 17.89 -6.17 -17.71
CA PRO A 184 17.12 -7.40 -17.49
C PRO A 184 16.69 -7.57 -16.04
N LYS A 185 17.60 -7.33 -15.08
CA LYS A 185 17.35 -7.42 -13.66
C LYS A 185 16.29 -6.41 -13.17
N PHE A 186 16.34 -5.16 -13.61
CA PHE A 186 15.31 -4.17 -13.28
C PHE A 186 13.94 -4.59 -13.82
N ARG A 187 13.91 -5.14 -15.04
CA ARG A 187 12.67 -5.63 -15.64
C ARG A 187 12.09 -6.82 -14.86
N GLU A 188 12.94 -7.74 -14.40
CA GLU A 188 12.51 -8.84 -13.52
C GLU A 188 11.88 -8.32 -12.22
N HIS A 189 12.43 -7.28 -11.60
CA HIS A 189 11.85 -6.66 -10.41
C HIS A 189 10.50 -5.99 -10.71
N VAL A 190 10.35 -5.33 -11.88
CA VAL A 190 9.05 -4.76 -12.30
C VAL A 190 8.01 -5.87 -12.50
N MET A 191 8.41 -6.98 -13.14
CA MET A 191 7.57 -8.17 -13.31
C MET A 191 7.19 -8.81 -11.97
N ALA A 192 8.13 -8.90 -11.01
CA ALA A 192 7.87 -9.39 -9.66
C ALA A 192 6.78 -8.57 -8.96
N HIS A 193 6.84 -7.25 -9.06
CA HIS A 193 5.80 -6.36 -8.56
C HIS A 193 4.44 -6.64 -9.22
N ALA A 194 4.40 -6.79 -10.54
CA ALA A 194 3.15 -7.09 -11.26
C ALA A 194 2.58 -8.47 -10.83
N ARG A 195 3.43 -9.50 -10.69
CA ARG A 195 3.04 -10.83 -10.19
C ARG A 195 2.47 -10.77 -8.76
N ALA A 196 3.08 -9.98 -7.88
CA ALA A 196 2.55 -9.78 -6.52
C ALA A 196 1.16 -9.12 -6.51
N ARG A 197 0.87 -8.20 -7.45
CA ARG A 197 -0.48 -7.62 -7.63
C ARG A 197 -1.49 -8.64 -8.13
N ILE A 198 -1.09 -9.50 -9.07
CA ILE A 198 -1.91 -10.64 -9.53
C ILE A 198 -2.19 -11.59 -8.36
N GLY A 199 -1.17 -11.93 -7.57
CA GLY A 199 -1.33 -12.77 -6.37
C GLY A 199 -2.31 -12.17 -5.37
N ASN A 200 -2.22 -10.87 -5.11
CA ASN A 200 -3.18 -10.18 -4.25
C ASN A 200 -4.61 -10.18 -4.83
N ALA A 201 -4.77 -10.02 -6.15
CA ALA A 201 -6.08 -10.09 -6.80
C ALA A 201 -6.71 -11.47 -6.66
N HIS A 202 -5.95 -12.54 -6.86
CA HIS A 202 -6.38 -13.93 -6.62
C HIS A 202 -6.75 -14.15 -5.14
N ARG A 203 -5.92 -13.69 -4.21
CA ARG A 203 -6.20 -13.76 -2.77
C ARG A 203 -7.56 -13.16 -2.42
N VAL A 204 -7.83 -11.94 -2.88
CA VAL A 204 -9.09 -11.25 -2.58
C VAL A 204 -10.29 -11.93 -3.27
N ALA A 205 -10.07 -12.61 -4.39
CA ALA A 205 -11.07 -13.46 -5.04
C ALA A 205 -11.30 -14.81 -4.32
N GLY A 206 -10.57 -15.10 -3.24
CA GLY A 206 -10.63 -16.39 -2.53
C GLY A 206 -9.82 -17.50 -3.19
N LEU A 207 -9.11 -17.23 -4.28
CA LEU A 207 -8.28 -18.18 -5.03
C LEU A 207 -6.87 -18.22 -4.42
N LEU A 208 -6.78 -18.74 -3.17
CA LEU A 208 -5.54 -18.66 -2.38
C LEU A 208 -4.38 -19.44 -3.02
N HIS A 209 -4.67 -20.57 -3.67
CA HIS A 209 -3.66 -21.37 -4.37
C HIS A 209 -3.06 -20.60 -5.58
N ASP A 210 -3.90 -20.01 -6.43
CA ASP A 210 -3.43 -19.19 -7.55
C ASP A 210 -2.64 -17.97 -7.06
N GLY A 211 -3.09 -17.40 -5.93
CA GLY A 211 -2.35 -16.35 -5.24
C GLY A 211 -0.96 -16.79 -4.82
N GLU A 212 -0.82 -18.00 -4.26
CA GLU A 212 0.46 -18.57 -3.86
C GLU A 212 1.41 -18.77 -5.04
N LEU A 213 0.92 -19.34 -6.14
CA LEU A 213 1.73 -19.52 -7.35
C LEU A 213 2.25 -18.19 -7.90
N ALA A 214 1.43 -17.15 -7.88
CA ALA A 214 1.84 -15.82 -8.32
C ALA A 214 2.92 -15.20 -7.40
N PHE A 215 2.86 -15.41 -6.08
CA PHE A 215 3.90 -14.95 -5.15
C PHE A 215 5.18 -15.78 -5.27
N LEU A 216 5.11 -17.09 -5.50
CA LEU A 216 6.29 -17.91 -5.79
C LEU A 216 7.04 -17.41 -7.04
N GLU A 217 6.30 -17.08 -8.10
CA GLU A 217 6.90 -16.51 -9.30
C GLU A 217 7.48 -15.09 -9.04
N ALA A 218 6.82 -14.26 -8.24
CA ALA A 218 7.36 -12.96 -7.84
C ALA A 218 8.69 -13.11 -7.08
N ARG A 219 8.81 -14.09 -6.18
CA ARG A 219 10.05 -14.38 -5.45
C ARG A 219 11.16 -14.94 -6.34
N ARG A 220 10.80 -15.73 -7.36
CA ARG A 220 11.77 -16.22 -8.35
C ARG A 220 12.37 -15.05 -9.16
N LEU A 221 11.54 -14.08 -9.52
CA LEU A 221 11.97 -12.89 -10.30
C LEU A 221 12.72 -11.86 -9.44
N TRP A 222 12.43 -11.82 -8.14
CA TRP A 222 13.12 -10.95 -7.19
C TRP A 222 13.47 -11.72 -5.92
N PRO A 223 14.65 -12.33 -5.85
CA PRO A 223 15.15 -13.01 -4.65
C PRO A 223 15.28 -12.05 -3.46
N VAL A 224 15.03 -12.58 -2.26
CA VAL A 224 15.09 -11.81 -1.00
C VAL A 224 16.47 -11.16 -0.81
N GLY A 225 16.47 -9.90 -0.41
CA GLY A 225 17.69 -9.13 -0.13
C GLY A 225 18.39 -8.58 -1.35
N GLU A 226 17.85 -8.77 -2.55
CA GLU A 226 18.43 -8.22 -3.77
C GLU A 226 17.98 -6.78 -3.98
N PRO A 227 18.91 -5.78 -3.98
CA PRO A 227 18.51 -4.38 -4.10
C PRO A 227 17.94 -4.06 -5.48
N SER A 228 16.84 -3.32 -5.52
CA SER A 228 16.30 -2.79 -6.77
C SER A 228 17.23 -1.70 -7.33
N PRO A 229 17.56 -1.75 -8.64
CA PRO A 229 18.30 -0.67 -9.27
C PRO A 229 17.65 0.70 -9.01
N GLY A 230 18.47 1.66 -8.55
CA GLY A 230 18.01 3.01 -8.21
C GLY A 230 17.02 3.10 -7.06
N LYS A 231 16.81 2.02 -6.30
CA LYS A 231 15.81 1.95 -5.20
C LYS A 231 14.41 2.39 -5.60
N ILE A 232 14.07 2.32 -6.91
CA ILE A 232 12.79 2.78 -7.48
C ILE A 232 11.63 1.91 -6.98
N LEU A 233 11.85 0.60 -6.91
CA LEU A 233 10.86 -0.37 -6.44
C LEU A 233 11.20 -0.82 -5.01
N SER A 234 10.18 -1.13 -4.22
CA SER A 234 10.34 -1.55 -2.83
C SER A 234 10.07 -3.04 -2.66
N GLU A 235 11.07 -3.79 -2.23
CA GLU A 235 10.93 -5.20 -1.85
C GLU A 235 9.96 -5.35 -0.66
N ALA A 236 9.96 -4.40 0.29
CA ALA A 236 9.01 -4.38 1.39
C ALA A 236 7.55 -4.48 0.94
N ARG A 237 7.24 -3.99 -0.27
CA ARG A 237 5.89 -4.08 -0.83
C ARG A 237 5.52 -5.51 -1.25
N LEU A 238 6.48 -6.33 -1.66
CA LEU A 238 6.26 -7.75 -1.94
C LEU A 238 5.93 -8.49 -0.66
N PHE A 239 6.73 -8.27 0.40
CA PHE A 239 6.49 -8.85 1.73
C PHE A 239 5.13 -8.44 2.28
N ASP A 240 4.78 -7.15 2.21
CA ASP A 240 3.49 -6.61 2.65
C ASP A 240 2.30 -7.32 1.97
N LEU A 241 2.35 -7.57 0.68
CA LEU A 241 1.27 -8.23 -0.04
C LEU A 241 1.24 -9.74 0.24
N GLU A 242 2.38 -10.40 0.28
CA GLU A 242 2.47 -11.81 0.60
C GLU A 242 2.03 -12.11 2.03
N ALA A 243 2.36 -11.24 2.99
CA ALA A 243 1.87 -11.35 4.37
C ALA A 243 0.33 -11.41 4.44
N SER A 244 -0.37 -10.67 3.56
CA SER A 244 -1.83 -10.76 3.49
C SER A 244 -2.31 -12.12 3.00
N LEU A 245 -1.59 -12.76 2.06
CA LEU A 245 -1.92 -14.12 1.62
C LEU A 245 -1.69 -15.13 2.75
N ARG A 246 -0.54 -15.06 3.42
CA ARG A 246 -0.23 -15.97 4.54
C ARG A 246 -1.21 -15.82 5.69
N ARG A 247 -1.66 -14.59 5.99
CA ARG A 247 -2.73 -14.33 6.95
C ARG A 247 -4.04 -15.02 6.54
N ASP A 248 -4.46 -14.86 5.29
CA ASP A 248 -5.73 -15.43 4.80
C ASP A 248 -5.65 -16.97 4.69
N GLN A 249 -4.45 -17.53 4.52
CA GLN A 249 -4.15 -18.97 4.67
C GLN A 249 -4.05 -19.43 6.14
N ARG A 250 -4.21 -18.52 7.12
CA ARG A 250 -4.03 -18.75 8.57
C ARG A 250 -2.61 -19.18 8.97
N LEU A 251 -1.63 -18.91 8.14
CA LEU A 251 -0.21 -19.14 8.43
C LEU A 251 0.37 -17.92 9.16
N PHE A 252 -0.21 -17.57 10.32
CA PHE A 252 0.08 -16.36 11.06
C PHE A 252 1.56 -16.16 11.40
N PRO A 253 2.34 -17.15 11.84
CA PRO A 253 3.77 -16.97 12.09
C PRO A 253 4.53 -16.54 10.83
N LYS A 254 4.20 -17.11 9.65
CA LYS A 254 4.80 -16.71 8.37
C LYS A 254 4.38 -15.31 7.97
N ALA A 255 3.12 -14.95 8.19
CA ALA A 255 2.61 -13.60 7.90
C ALA A 255 3.31 -12.53 8.75
N LEU A 256 3.51 -12.78 10.05
CA LEU A 256 4.22 -11.88 10.96
C LEU A 256 5.69 -11.73 10.56
N ALA A 257 6.40 -12.82 10.26
CA ALA A 257 7.78 -12.77 9.81
C ALA A 257 7.95 -11.90 8.56
N LEU A 258 7.04 -12.01 7.58
CA LEU A 258 7.06 -11.16 6.38
C LEU A 258 6.79 -9.68 6.69
N VAL A 259 5.94 -9.38 7.68
CA VAL A 259 5.72 -7.99 8.11
C VAL A 259 6.97 -7.45 8.80
N ASP A 260 7.64 -8.25 9.62
CA ASP A 260 8.88 -7.84 10.30
C ASP A 260 10.01 -7.57 9.28
N GLU A 261 10.17 -8.44 8.26
CA GLU A 261 11.10 -8.20 7.15
C GLU A 261 10.76 -6.91 6.38
N ALA A 262 9.46 -6.67 6.12
CA ALA A 262 9.01 -5.43 5.48
C ALA A 262 9.31 -4.20 6.34
N LEU A 263 9.17 -4.28 7.67
CA LEU A 263 9.47 -3.20 8.61
C LEU A 263 10.95 -2.85 8.64
N VAL A 264 11.85 -3.84 8.52
CA VAL A 264 13.31 -3.60 8.42
C VAL A 264 13.65 -2.77 7.18
N LEU A 265 13.00 -3.05 6.06
CA LEU A 265 13.25 -2.38 4.78
C LEU A 265 12.48 -1.06 4.59
N THR A 266 11.55 -0.75 5.49
CA THR A 266 10.68 0.43 5.34
C THR A 266 11.17 1.57 6.24
N PRO A 267 11.52 2.74 5.66
CA PRO A 267 11.88 3.92 6.45
C PRO A 267 10.70 4.41 7.29
N GLU A 268 10.98 5.29 8.24
CA GLU A 268 9.94 5.92 9.05
C GLU A 268 8.89 6.66 8.20
N GLY A 269 7.67 6.71 8.68
CA GLY A 269 6.57 7.40 8.02
C GLY A 269 5.32 6.51 7.81
N THR A 270 4.36 7.02 7.04
CA THR A 270 3.04 6.38 6.81
C THR A 270 3.12 4.93 6.29
N ALA A 271 4.17 4.58 5.53
CA ALA A 271 4.36 3.22 5.04
C ALA A 271 4.59 2.24 6.19
N ARG A 272 5.37 2.65 7.20
CA ARG A 272 5.60 1.87 8.41
C ARG A 272 4.34 1.72 9.25
N GLY A 273 3.56 2.80 9.40
CA GLY A 273 2.24 2.77 10.05
C GLY A 273 1.29 1.75 9.40
N ARG A 274 1.28 1.67 8.08
CA ARG A 274 0.49 0.67 7.35
C ARG A 274 0.93 -0.78 7.64
N LEU A 275 2.21 -1.04 7.81
CA LEU A 275 2.72 -2.36 8.18
C LEU A 275 2.29 -2.75 9.59
N PHE A 276 2.32 -1.82 10.55
CA PHE A 276 1.79 -2.05 11.89
C PHE A 276 0.28 -2.28 11.89
N LEU A 277 -0.50 -1.60 11.05
CA LEU A 277 -1.92 -1.94 10.85
C LEU A 277 -2.11 -3.37 10.33
N LYS A 278 -1.23 -3.83 9.45
CA LYS A 278 -1.26 -5.21 8.98
C LYS A 278 -0.91 -6.19 10.09
N GLN A 279 0.12 -5.90 10.87
CA GLN A 279 0.51 -6.70 12.03
C GLN A 279 -0.65 -6.83 13.01
N SER A 280 -1.32 -5.72 13.34
CA SER A 280 -2.54 -5.71 14.14
C SER A 280 -3.63 -6.62 13.57
N SER A 281 -3.92 -6.49 12.26
CA SER A 281 -4.92 -7.34 11.61
C SER A 281 -4.56 -8.83 11.61
N ILE A 282 -3.28 -9.18 11.68
CA ILE A 282 -2.83 -10.59 11.81
C ILE A 282 -3.08 -11.08 13.24
N PHE A 283 -2.70 -10.29 14.25
CA PHE A 283 -2.93 -10.63 15.64
C PHE A 283 -4.43 -10.75 15.98
N GLU A 284 -5.26 -9.83 15.46
CA GLU A 284 -6.72 -9.89 15.60
C GLU A 284 -7.26 -11.22 15.06
N GLN A 285 -6.86 -11.64 13.86
CA GLN A 285 -7.32 -12.89 13.26
C GLN A 285 -6.70 -14.14 13.93
N GLN A 286 -5.58 -13.99 14.58
CA GLN A 286 -4.96 -15.04 15.41
C GLN A 286 -5.70 -15.23 16.74
N GLY A 287 -6.50 -14.24 17.15
CA GLY A 287 -7.22 -14.22 18.44
C GLY A 287 -6.40 -13.64 19.58
N ASP A 288 -5.49 -12.72 19.28
CA ASP A 288 -4.62 -12.01 20.24
C ASP A 288 -4.92 -10.49 20.17
N PRO A 289 -6.07 -10.05 20.74
CA PRO A 289 -6.49 -8.66 20.65
C PRO A 289 -5.56 -7.69 21.40
N GLU A 290 -4.86 -8.14 22.45
CA GLU A 290 -3.89 -7.31 23.18
C GLU A 290 -2.71 -6.93 22.28
N LYS A 291 -2.05 -7.90 21.63
CA LYS A 291 -0.95 -7.61 20.69
C LYS A 291 -1.44 -6.85 19.46
N SER A 292 -2.69 -7.05 19.08
CA SER A 292 -3.32 -6.25 18.04
C SER A 292 -3.38 -4.77 18.43
N LEU A 293 -3.82 -4.45 19.65
CA LEU A 293 -3.86 -3.08 20.19
C LEU A 293 -2.46 -2.47 20.33
N GLU A 294 -1.45 -3.23 20.80
CA GLU A 294 -0.06 -2.77 20.84
C GLU A 294 0.46 -2.37 19.44
N SER A 295 0.13 -3.19 18.43
CA SER A 295 0.51 -2.89 17.05
C SER A 295 -0.24 -1.67 16.51
N LEU A 296 -1.50 -1.44 16.93
CA LEU A 296 -2.28 -0.25 16.58
C LEU A 296 -1.71 1.02 17.19
N ASP A 297 -1.27 0.97 18.44
CA ASP A 297 -0.60 2.10 19.10
C ASP A 297 0.65 2.52 18.33
N ARG A 298 1.49 1.54 17.96
CA ARG A 298 2.64 1.81 17.07
C ARG A 298 2.21 2.35 15.71
N ALA A 299 1.12 1.83 15.12
CA ALA A 299 0.64 2.34 13.84
C ALA A 299 0.25 3.81 13.95
N MET A 300 -0.48 4.18 15.00
CA MET A 300 -0.96 5.55 15.21
C MET A 300 0.17 6.57 15.35
N SER A 301 1.32 6.19 15.92
CA SER A 301 2.50 7.07 16.01
C SER A 301 3.06 7.48 14.64
N PHE A 302 2.81 6.68 13.59
CA PHE A 302 3.23 6.94 12.20
C PHE A 302 2.10 7.47 11.30
N LEU A 303 0.83 7.35 11.73
CA LEU A 303 -0.35 7.78 10.98
C LEU A 303 -0.77 9.20 11.39
N GLY A 304 0.07 10.20 11.10
CA GLY A 304 -0.24 11.61 11.38
C GLY A 304 -1.41 12.16 10.53
N GLU A 305 -1.72 13.45 10.70
CA GLU A 305 -2.82 14.14 10.02
C GLU A 305 -2.74 14.11 8.48
N GLY A 306 -1.53 14.04 7.93
CA GLY A 306 -1.31 13.89 6.47
C GLY A 306 -1.62 12.51 5.91
N CYS A 307 -2.02 11.55 6.74
CA CYS A 307 -2.39 10.21 6.33
C CYS A 307 -3.80 10.20 5.71
N THR A 308 -4.01 9.28 4.74
CA THR A 308 -5.33 9.16 4.10
C THR A 308 -6.42 8.79 5.11
N PRO A 309 -7.64 9.37 5.02
CA PRO A 309 -8.77 9.05 5.89
C PRO A 309 -9.05 7.54 5.98
N ARG A 310 -8.83 6.82 4.87
CA ARG A 310 -9.01 5.37 4.80
C ARG A 310 -8.09 4.59 5.75
N LEU A 311 -6.82 4.96 5.89
CA LEU A 311 -5.89 4.27 6.80
C LEU A 311 -6.21 4.58 8.26
N ARG A 312 -6.54 5.83 8.57
CA ARG A 312 -6.99 6.23 9.91
C ARG A 312 -8.28 5.52 10.30
N MET A 313 -9.26 5.47 9.39
CA MET A 313 -10.51 4.73 9.57
C MET A 313 -10.25 3.26 9.88
N LEU A 314 -9.34 2.61 9.14
CA LEU A 314 -9.00 1.21 9.38
C LEU A 314 -8.38 1.00 10.77
N ALA A 315 -7.51 1.91 11.22
CA ALA A 315 -6.95 1.85 12.58
C ALA A 315 -8.05 1.89 13.64
N HIS A 316 -8.94 2.88 13.59
CA HIS A 316 -10.04 3.02 14.55
C HIS A 316 -11.05 1.86 14.48
N LEU A 317 -11.32 1.32 13.29
CA LEU A 317 -12.16 0.14 13.13
C LEU A 317 -11.53 -1.10 13.83
N LEU A 318 -10.23 -1.32 13.63
CA LEU A 318 -9.51 -2.41 14.30
C LEU A 318 -9.44 -2.18 15.84
N MET A 319 -9.28 -0.93 16.30
CA MET A 319 -9.35 -0.62 17.73
C MET A 319 -10.71 -0.98 18.31
N ALA A 320 -11.80 -0.53 17.69
CA ALA A 320 -13.15 -0.84 18.11
C ALA A 320 -13.42 -2.35 18.15
N LEU A 321 -12.93 -3.09 17.14
CA LEU A 321 -13.08 -4.55 17.07
C LEU A 321 -12.32 -5.25 18.18
N ASN A 322 -11.08 -4.85 18.47
CA ASN A 322 -10.27 -5.48 19.53
C ASN A 322 -10.80 -5.12 20.93
N PHE A 323 -11.29 -3.89 21.15
CA PHE A 323 -11.96 -3.55 22.40
C PHE A 323 -13.22 -4.38 22.62
N ASP A 324 -14.03 -4.61 21.57
CA ASP A 324 -15.19 -5.48 21.64
C ASP A 324 -14.80 -6.92 21.96
N HIS A 325 -13.73 -7.48 21.37
CA HIS A 325 -13.22 -8.82 21.67
C HIS A 325 -12.73 -8.96 23.13
N LEU A 326 -12.22 -7.87 23.72
CA LEU A 326 -11.77 -7.82 25.12
C LEU A 326 -12.90 -7.53 26.13
N GLY A 327 -14.14 -7.34 25.65
CA GLY A 327 -15.24 -6.92 26.51
C GLY A 327 -15.14 -5.46 27.00
N ARG A 328 -14.23 -4.67 26.43
CA ARG A 328 -14.00 -3.25 26.75
C ARG A 328 -14.95 -2.36 25.93
N HIS A 329 -16.27 -2.56 26.15
CA HIS A 329 -17.32 -2.02 25.30
C HIS A 329 -17.44 -0.48 25.35
N GLU A 330 -17.15 0.14 26.49
CA GLU A 330 -17.14 1.61 26.64
C GLU A 330 -16.02 2.23 25.80
N GLU A 331 -14.84 1.62 25.76
CA GLU A 331 -13.72 2.09 24.93
C GLU A 331 -13.99 1.85 23.44
N ALA A 332 -14.65 0.75 23.08
CA ALA A 332 -15.13 0.54 21.71
C ALA A 332 -16.09 1.67 21.29
N LEU A 333 -17.05 2.02 22.15
CA LEU A 333 -18.00 3.11 21.90
C LEU A 333 -17.32 4.49 21.80
N ALA A 334 -16.21 4.71 22.52
CA ALA A 334 -15.46 5.96 22.45
C ALA A 334 -14.75 6.17 21.10
N VAL A 335 -14.26 5.11 20.45
CA VAL A 335 -13.52 5.22 19.19
C VAL A 335 -14.40 5.14 17.94
N ILE A 336 -15.60 4.54 18.03
CA ILE A 336 -16.52 4.35 16.90
C ILE A 336 -16.95 5.67 16.23
N PRO A 337 -17.27 6.77 16.91
CA PRO A 337 -17.67 8.03 16.27
C PRO A 337 -16.61 8.54 15.29
N VAL A 338 -15.36 8.60 15.71
CA VAL A 338 -14.23 9.02 14.86
C VAL A 338 -14.07 8.09 13.65
N ALA A 339 -14.20 6.77 13.86
CA ALA A 339 -14.17 5.81 12.77
C ALA A 339 -15.32 6.03 11.76
N CYS A 340 -16.52 6.39 12.23
CA CYS A 340 -17.68 6.68 11.38
C CYS A 340 -17.47 7.95 10.53
N GLU A 341 -16.94 9.03 11.11
CA GLU A 341 -16.61 10.26 10.38
C GLU A 341 -15.60 9.97 9.26
N LEU A 342 -14.50 9.28 9.58
CA LEU A 342 -13.49 8.88 8.62
C LEU A 342 -14.03 7.91 7.54
N ALA A 343 -14.95 7.01 7.89
CA ALA A 343 -15.59 6.12 6.95
C ALA A 343 -16.53 6.87 5.98
N ALA A 344 -17.23 7.89 6.47
CA ALA A 344 -18.07 8.76 5.66
C ALA A 344 -17.22 9.60 4.69
N GLU A 345 -16.13 10.20 5.17
CA GLU A 345 -15.15 10.93 4.35
C GLU A 345 -14.55 10.05 3.26
N ALA A 346 -14.19 8.81 3.59
CA ALA A 346 -13.67 7.83 2.64
C ALA A 346 -14.74 7.23 1.70
N GLY A 347 -16.02 7.58 1.86
CA GLY A 347 -17.14 7.04 1.07
C GLY A 347 -17.39 5.55 1.28
N SER A 348 -16.99 4.97 2.41
CA SER A 348 -17.01 3.52 2.66
C SER A 348 -18.26 3.08 3.41
N ARG A 349 -19.35 2.88 2.68
CA ARG A 349 -20.64 2.37 3.22
C ARG A 349 -20.50 1.04 3.96
N SER A 350 -19.72 0.11 3.43
CA SER A 350 -19.53 -1.20 4.06
C SER A 350 -18.87 -1.10 5.45
N ASN A 351 -17.92 -0.18 5.63
CA ASN A 351 -17.30 0.04 6.92
C ASN A 351 -18.23 0.78 7.89
N LEU A 352 -19.08 1.68 7.41
CA LEU A 352 -20.12 2.30 8.24
C LEU A 352 -21.06 1.26 8.84
N ASP A 353 -21.49 0.26 8.05
CA ASP A 353 -22.35 -0.80 8.58
C ASP A 353 -21.61 -1.71 9.57
N ARG A 354 -20.32 -1.99 9.33
CA ARG A 354 -19.51 -2.74 10.30
C ARG A 354 -19.33 -1.99 11.61
N LEU A 355 -19.12 -0.68 11.55
CA LEU A 355 -19.02 0.17 12.75
C LEU A 355 -20.37 0.26 13.50
N LEU A 356 -21.47 0.37 12.76
CA LEU A 356 -22.81 0.31 13.36
C LEU A 356 -23.07 -1.04 14.03
N TRP A 357 -22.60 -2.11 13.42
CA TRP A 357 -22.68 -3.46 14.00
C TRP A 357 -21.88 -3.60 15.30
N LEU A 358 -20.62 -3.14 15.32
CA LEU A 358 -19.80 -3.12 16.53
C LEU A 358 -20.45 -2.26 17.63
N ARG A 359 -21.02 -1.11 17.26
CA ARG A 359 -21.75 -0.26 18.19
C ARG A 359 -22.96 -0.96 18.78
N ALA A 360 -23.74 -1.69 17.97
CA ALA A 360 -24.88 -2.47 18.42
C ALA A 360 -24.48 -3.56 19.41
N ARG A 361 -23.37 -4.27 19.15
CA ARG A 361 -22.82 -5.27 20.07
C ARG A 361 -22.40 -4.66 21.40
N ALA A 362 -21.69 -3.54 21.35
CA ALA A 362 -21.27 -2.82 22.55
C ALA A 362 -22.50 -2.32 23.35
N TRP A 363 -23.51 -1.74 22.69
CA TRP A 363 -24.75 -1.34 23.34
C TRP A 363 -25.50 -2.51 24.00
N SER A 364 -25.59 -3.64 23.30
CA SER A 364 -26.18 -4.85 23.90
C SER A 364 -25.46 -5.30 25.16
N ALA A 365 -24.13 -5.27 25.16
CA ALA A 365 -23.31 -5.71 26.29
C ALA A 365 -23.44 -4.79 27.53
N ILE A 366 -23.64 -3.48 27.33
CA ILE A 366 -23.83 -2.51 28.43
C ILE A 366 -25.30 -2.29 28.81
N GLY A 367 -26.25 -3.10 28.29
CA GLY A 367 -27.66 -3.08 28.66
C GLY A 367 -28.55 -2.10 27.88
N HIS A 368 -28.06 -1.51 26.80
CA HIS A 368 -28.84 -0.64 25.89
C HIS A 368 -29.54 -1.47 24.80
N GLY A 369 -30.38 -2.44 25.18
CA GLY A 369 -31.01 -3.41 24.27
C GLY A 369 -31.82 -2.79 23.14
N GLY A 370 -32.65 -1.80 23.43
CA GLY A 370 -33.48 -1.13 22.41
C GLY A 370 -32.66 -0.43 21.31
N ASP A 371 -31.56 0.25 21.68
CA ASP A 371 -30.64 0.87 20.72
C ASP A 371 -29.91 -0.19 19.90
N ALA A 372 -29.50 -1.28 20.54
CA ALA A 372 -28.83 -2.40 19.88
C ALA A 372 -29.73 -3.08 18.85
N VAL A 373 -30.99 -3.32 19.18
CA VAL A 373 -31.99 -3.90 18.25
C VAL A 373 -32.15 -3.01 17.03
N GLY A 374 -32.42 -1.71 17.21
CA GLY A 374 -32.59 -0.77 16.10
C GLY A 374 -31.37 -0.68 15.19
N ALA A 375 -30.18 -0.71 15.77
CA ALA A 375 -28.92 -0.72 15.01
C ALA A 375 -28.73 -2.03 14.22
N LEU A 376 -29.00 -3.21 14.84
CA LEU A 376 -28.87 -4.50 14.15
C LEU A 376 -29.89 -4.69 13.03
N GLU A 377 -31.14 -4.16 13.18
CA GLU A 377 -32.11 -4.14 12.11
C GLU A 377 -31.59 -3.38 10.87
N GLN A 378 -30.97 -2.20 11.10
CA GLN A 378 -30.36 -1.40 10.03
C GLN A 378 -29.17 -2.13 9.38
N VAL A 379 -28.32 -2.74 10.18
CA VAL A 379 -27.13 -3.49 9.73
C VAL A 379 -27.55 -4.69 8.88
N HIS A 380 -28.50 -5.49 9.37
CA HIS A 380 -29.02 -6.66 8.66
C HIS A 380 -29.61 -6.27 7.29
N GLU A 381 -30.41 -5.21 7.26
CA GLU A 381 -30.98 -4.69 6.01
C GLU A 381 -29.90 -4.10 5.09
N GLY A 382 -28.91 -3.40 5.65
CA GLY A 382 -27.77 -2.86 4.89
C GLY A 382 -26.97 -3.94 4.18
N PHE A 383 -26.64 -5.04 4.87
CA PHE A 383 -25.95 -6.20 4.28
C PHE A 383 -26.80 -6.90 3.23
N ARG A 384 -28.12 -7.03 3.48
CA ARG A 384 -29.07 -7.61 2.52
C ARG A 384 -29.06 -6.85 1.20
N ARG A 385 -29.18 -5.51 1.24
CA ARG A 385 -29.18 -4.65 0.04
C ARG A 385 -27.91 -4.75 -0.79
N ARG A 386 -26.77 -5.04 -0.15
CA ARG A 386 -25.48 -5.19 -0.83
C ARG A 386 -25.14 -6.62 -1.23
N GLY A 387 -26.02 -7.58 -0.96
CA GLY A 387 -25.78 -8.99 -1.26
C GLY A 387 -24.65 -9.62 -0.43
N GLN A 388 -24.36 -9.07 0.74
CA GLN A 388 -23.35 -9.58 1.68
C GLN A 388 -23.97 -10.68 2.56
N SER A 389 -24.32 -11.80 1.96
CA SER A 389 -25.14 -12.86 2.58
C SER A 389 -24.58 -13.38 3.88
N HIS A 390 -23.24 -13.51 3.99
CA HIS A 390 -22.59 -14.00 5.22
C HIS A 390 -22.77 -13.01 6.40
N ASP A 391 -22.46 -11.74 6.17
CA ASP A 391 -22.54 -10.71 7.21
C ASP A 391 -24.02 -10.43 7.58
N GLN A 392 -24.93 -10.50 6.57
CA GLN A 392 -26.38 -10.45 6.77
C GLN A 392 -26.86 -11.58 7.70
N ALA A 393 -26.42 -12.82 7.44
CA ALA A 393 -26.86 -13.97 8.23
C ALA A 393 -26.35 -13.88 9.69
N LEU A 394 -25.10 -13.46 9.88
CA LEU A 394 -24.53 -13.34 11.21
C LEU A 394 -25.21 -12.21 12.02
N ALA A 395 -25.39 -11.03 11.42
CA ALA A 395 -26.11 -9.92 12.06
C ALA A 395 -27.59 -10.32 12.38
N GLY A 396 -28.20 -11.12 11.51
CA GLY A 396 -29.56 -11.63 11.75
C GLY A 396 -29.65 -12.62 12.91
N LEU A 397 -28.65 -13.49 13.12
CA LEU A 397 -28.60 -14.38 14.27
C LEU A 397 -28.39 -13.62 15.59
N GLU A 398 -27.54 -12.59 15.58
CA GLU A 398 -27.35 -11.71 16.76
C GLU A 398 -28.65 -10.91 17.06
N LEU A 399 -29.33 -10.40 16.03
CA LEU A 399 -30.64 -9.72 16.18
C LEU A 399 -31.70 -10.67 16.74
N ALA A 400 -31.73 -11.92 16.30
CA ALA A 400 -32.65 -12.92 16.81
C ALA A 400 -32.43 -13.18 18.31
N ALA A 401 -31.16 -13.20 18.75
CA ALA A 401 -30.86 -13.34 20.18
C ALA A 401 -31.44 -12.17 20.99
N LEU A 402 -31.28 -10.92 20.52
CA LEU A 402 -31.85 -9.74 21.21
C LEU A 402 -33.38 -9.76 21.19
N TYR A 403 -34.02 -10.15 20.10
CA TYR A 403 -35.47 -10.30 20.06
C TYR A 403 -35.96 -11.31 21.12
N LEU A 404 -35.23 -12.41 21.31
CA LEU A 404 -35.58 -13.43 22.31
C LEU A 404 -35.33 -12.96 23.73
N ASP A 405 -34.29 -12.19 23.98
CA ASP A 405 -34.05 -11.54 25.28
C ASP A 405 -35.20 -10.56 25.65
N GLU A 406 -35.83 -9.94 24.63
CA GLU A 406 -37.01 -9.06 24.78
C GLU A 406 -38.35 -9.81 24.72
N GLY A 407 -38.37 -11.13 24.58
CA GLY A 407 -39.60 -11.94 24.45
C GLY A 407 -40.32 -11.82 23.10
N ARG A 408 -39.68 -11.30 22.07
CA ARG A 408 -40.23 -11.03 20.74
C ARG A 408 -40.19 -12.28 19.84
N THR A 409 -40.88 -13.32 20.24
CA THR A 409 -40.83 -14.64 19.56
C THR A 409 -41.39 -14.63 18.13
N VAL A 410 -42.42 -13.83 17.87
CA VAL A 410 -43.01 -13.68 16.52
C VAL A 410 -41.99 -13.09 15.54
N GLN A 411 -41.33 -11.98 15.94
CA GLN A 411 -40.29 -11.36 15.10
C GLN A 411 -39.11 -12.30 14.90
N THR A 412 -38.72 -13.06 15.91
CA THR A 412 -37.69 -14.09 15.80
C THR A 412 -38.04 -15.16 14.75
N ARG A 413 -39.28 -15.67 14.76
CA ARG A 413 -39.75 -16.65 13.78
C ARG A 413 -39.73 -16.08 12.35
N GLU A 414 -40.20 -14.84 12.15
CA GLU A 414 -40.17 -14.21 10.83
C GLU A 414 -38.74 -13.98 10.34
N LEU A 415 -37.84 -13.58 11.23
CA LEU A 415 -36.42 -13.40 10.91
C LEU A 415 -35.76 -14.76 10.58
N ALA A 416 -36.04 -15.80 11.36
CA ALA A 416 -35.51 -17.16 11.11
C ALA A 416 -35.90 -17.69 9.73
N ARG A 417 -37.14 -17.51 9.29
CA ARG A 417 -37.59 -17.86 7.94
C ARG A 417 -36.77 -17.15 6.85
N LYS A 418 -36.48 -15.86 7.03
CA LYS A 418 -35.64 -15.08 6.10
C LYS A 418 -34.20 -15.61 6.09
N LEU A 419 -33.65 -15.94 7.25
CA LEU A 419 -32.29 -16.48 7.40
C LEU A 419 -32.18 -17.87 6.76
N GLU A 420 -33.20 -18.71 6.86
CA GLU A 420 -33.20 -20.03 6.23
C GLU A 420 -32.98 -19.91 4.70
N VAL A 421 -33.65 -18.96 4.05
CA VAL A 421 -33.47 -18.70 2.62
C VAL A 421 -32.02 -18.28 2.32
N VAL A 422 -31.44 -17.43 3.16
CA VAL A 422 -30.04 -16.99 3.01
C VAL A 422 -29.09 -18.18 3.17
N PHE A 423 -29.22 -19.01 4.20
CA PHE A 423 -28.38 -20.19 4.41
C PHE A 423 -28.47 -21.18 3.27
N ARG A 424 -29.68 -21.46 2.77
CA ARG A 424 -29.90 -22.31 1.59
C ARG A 424 -29.22 -21.77 0.34
N SER A 425 -29.31 -20.44 0.10
CA SER A 425 -28.66 -19.80 -1.06
C SER A 425 -27.12 -19.85 -0.98
N MET A 426 -26.56 -19.93 0.22
CA MET A 426 -25.12 -20.09 0.46
C MET A 426 -24.66 -21.57 0.36
N GLY A 427 -25.58 -22.51 0.08
CA GLY A 427 -25.27 -23.94 0.01
C GLY A 427 -24.88 -24.57 1.35
N ILE A 428 -25.27 -23.95 2.47
CA ILE A 428 -24.97 -24.46 3.82
C ILE A 428 -25.93 -25.60 4.15
N LYS A 429 -25.37 -26.79 4.38
CA LYS A 429 -26.13 -27.98 4.72
C LYS A 429 -26.27 -28.14 6.24
N ARG A 430 -27.31 -28.89 6.65
CA ARG A 430 -27.63 -29.18 8.06
C ARG A 430 -26.44 -29.82 8.80
N GLU A 431 -25.77 -30.75 8.15
CA GLU A 431 -24.65 -31.50 8.70
C GLU A 431 -23.41 -30.63 8.96
N GLN A 432 -23.32 -29.49 8.27
CA GLN A 432 -22.22 -28.54 8.40
C GLN A 432 -22.40 -27.56 9.56
N LEU A 433 -23.65 -27.20 9.89
CA LEU A 433 -23.98 -26.23 10.92
C LEU A 433 -25.26 -26.59 11.67
N SER A 434 -25.20 -27.69 12.44
CA SER A 434 -26.35 -28.21 13.20
C SER A 434 -26.96 -27.19 14.17
N ALA A 435 -26.15 -26.36 14.82
CA ALA A 435 -26.65 -25.34 15.77
C ALA A 435 -27.52 -24.27 15.07
N VAL A 436 -27.18 -23.89 13.82
CA VAL A 436 -27.99 -22.94 13.03
C VAL A 436 -29.34 -23.56 12.69
N TRP A 437 -29.35 -24.81 12.22
CA TRP A 437 -30.59 -25.47 11.83
C TRP A 437 -31.46 -25.79 13.05
N LEU A 438 -30.86 -26.16 14.19
CA LEU A 438 -31.59 -26.36 15.44
C LEU A 438 -32.27 -25.05 15.90
N PHE A 439 -31.56 -23.92 15.78
CA PHE A 439 -32.12 -22.59 16.06
C PHE A 439 -33.33 -22.31 15.13
N LEU A 440 -33.20 -22.52 13.82
CA LEU A 440 -34.28 -22.25 12.86
C LEU A 440 -35.52 -23.11 13.13
N GLU A 441 -35.35 -24.40 13.42
CA GLU A 441 -36.44 -25.30 13.77
C GLU A 441 -37.12 -24.94 15.10
N SER A 442 -36.33 -24.52 16.08
CA SER A 442 -36.84 -24.08 17.39
C SER A 442 -37.59 -22.76 17.29
N ALA A 443 -37.08 -21.81 16.46
CA ALA A 443 -37.72 -20.53 16.20
C ALA A 443 -39.08 -20.70 15.51
N GLU A 444 -39.17 -21.65 14.56
CA GLU A 444 -40.47 -21.95 13.87
C GLU A 444 -41.52 -22.46 14.84
N ARG A 445 -41.12 -23.18 15.89
CA ARG A 445 -42.00 -23.66 16.94
C ARG A 445 -42.21 -22.70 18.09
N GLU A 446 -41.66 -21.47 18.00
CA GLU A 446 -41.62 -20.45 19.07
C GLU A 446 -40.97 -20.98 20.37
N ALA A 447 -40.08 -21.95 20.26
CA ALA A 447 -39.37 -22.60 21.36
C ALA A 447 -37.87 -22.26 21.38
N ALA A 448 -37.41 -21.33 20.53
CA ALA A 448 -36.01 -20.90 20.51
C ALA A 448 -35.66 -20.07 21.76
N THR A 449 -34.41 -20.19 22.20
CA THR A 449 -33.84 -19.39 23.30
C THR A 449 -32.77 -18.46 22.74
N ALA A 450 -32.53 -17.34 23.42
CA ALA A 450 -31.45 -16.42 23.08
C ALA A 450 -30.07 -17.10 23.08
N GLU A 451 -29.86 -18.03 24.01
CA GLU A 451 -28.65 -18.82 24.11
C GLU A 451 -28.44 -19.68 22.83
N LEU A 452 -29.49 -20.34 22.35
CA LEU A 452 -29.42 -21.13 21.12
C LEU A 452 -29.12 -20.26 19.89
N ALA A 453 -29.68 -19.03 19.81
CA ALA A 453 -29.36 -18.06 18.77
C ALA A 453 -27.89 -17.60 18.83
N ARG A 454 -27.35 -17.35 20.03
CA ARG A 454 -25.92 -17.02 20.23
C ARG A 454 -25.00 -18.18 19.84
N GLN A 455 -25.35 -19.42 20.18
CA GLN A 455 -24.60 -20.61 19.78
C GLN A 455 -24.62 -20.80 18.25
N ALA A 456 -25.75 -20.55 17.60
CA ALA A 456 -25.85 -20.56 16.14
C ALA A 456 -24.96 -19.49 15.51
N ALA A 457 -24.94 -18.28 16.06
CA ALA A 457 -24.07 -17.20 15.60
C ALA A 457 -22.59 -17.53 15.76
N ALA A 458 -22.18 -18.08 16.92
CA ALA A 458 -20.81 -18.49 17.18
C ALA A 458 -20.35 -19.61 16.23
N SER A 459 -21.19 -20.63 16.03
CA SER A 459 -20.94 -21.74 15.11
C SER A 459 -20.81 -21.25 13.66
N PHE A 460 -21.67 -20.34 13.24
CA PHE A 460 -21.61 -19.76 11.90
C PHE A 460 -20.41 -18.86 11.69
N ARG A 461 -19.99 -18.09 12.69
CA ARG A 461 -18.76 -17.29 12.66
C ARG A 461 -17.53 -18.18 12.51
N ALA A 462 -17.44 -19.27 13.25
CA ALA A 462 -16.35 -20.24 13.16
C ALA A 462 -16.31 -20.94 11.79
N PHE A 463 -17.47 -21.23 11.17
CA PHE A 463 -17.55 -21.88 9.87
C PHE A 463 -16.93 -21.04 8.72
N ARG A 464 -16.95 -19.72 8.82
CA ARG A 464 -16.28 -18.82 7.84
C ARG A 464 -14.79 -19.13 7.71
N HIS A 465 -14.17 -19.62 8.77
CA HIS A 465 -12.73 -19.87 8.83
C HIS A 465 -12.34 -21.27 8.32
N LEU A 466 -13.31 -22.13 8.01
CA LEU A 466 -13.07 -23.50 7.53
C LEU A 466 -13.19 -23.62 5.98
N ARG A 467 -13.66 -22.56 5.31
CA ARG A 467 -13.71 -22.45 3.85
C ARG A 467 -12.57 -21.59 3.34
#